data_734d85791d79d6de024bb0f23a94b423
#
_entry.id   734d85791d79d6de024bb0f23a94b423
#
_cell.length_a   1.000
_cell.length_b   1.000
_cell.length_c   1.000
_cell.angle_alpha   90.00
_cell.angle_beta   90.00
_cell.angle_gamma   90.00
#
_symmetry.space_group_name_H-M   'P 1'
#
loop_
_entity.id
_entity.type
_entity.pdbx_description
1 polymer ?
#
loop_
_entity_poly.entity_id
_entity_poly.type
_entity_poly.pdbx_seq_one_letter_code
_entity_poly.pdbx_strand_id
1 'polypeptide(L)'
;MLDDGGRRAPFEGTHGGTMSEQAAGFDMEADVVVLGTGGAGLTAALAAHDFGAGEVLILEKYGMIGGTSAMSGGMLWIPLNDQEAENGVEDSFDEIISYLDGLAAENTLDPENVGAFLDAGPEMLRYFDEKTPVRLKLFPGFPDYQPNAVGGKMHGSRSLDNEAFPFEELGSWGKWVNPPKTGWPRRTSMIEDYYTPDLGPEVMAEREARDYRGAGQALIGSLLKGVIDRGIPIRRESRARTLIRVGDRVVGVATEEAGATIRIKARKGVVIATGGFEWNEQLVKSFLRGPMTGPVSVPECEGDGLLMAMEVGASLGNMPNAWWMMSSQEMVAHGRGKANYLIGNQERTRPGSILVNRSARRFANEAVSYNALGPVLHNFDENTHDYVNLPYWVIVDSRYTSKYRFFTASPGAGAPDWAVSAETIEELGDKLGLDGAVLHETVERFNADVRAGRDTEFGRGDATYDNFWGDRDFEAPYRTIGLIDQAPFYAVKMEAGVLGTCGGPRANEHAQVIDWNNKAIEGLYVCSNAMSSPTAGVYGGAGGTLGPGMTFGFIAGRHAAQQD
;
A
#
# COMPACT_ATOMS: atom_id res chain seq x y z
N MET A 1 -10.61 42.27 -4.50
CA MET A 1 -9.76 43.06 -3.61
C MET A 1 -8.62 42.20 -3.18
N LEU A 2 -7.46 42.47 -3.75
CA LEU A 2 -6.19 41.85 -3.41
C LEU A 2 -5.63 42.60 -2.21
N ASP A 3 -5.08 41.85 -1.24
CA ASP A 3 -4.01 42.21 -0.31
C ASP A 3 -3.87 41.08 0.71
N ASP A 4 -2.73 40.64 1.19
CA ASP A 4 -1.37 41.11 1.20
C ASP A 4 -0.43 39.96 1.56
N GLY A 5 0.58 39.76 0.78
CA GLY A 5 1.99 39.70 1.13
C GLY A 5 2.52 38.78 2.25
N GLY A 6 2.32 37.48 2.17
CA GLY A 6 3.15 36.50 2.91
C GLY A 6 4.33 36.02 2.07
N ARG A 7 5.33 36.84 1.78
CA ARG A 7 6.60 36.36 1.23
C ARG A 7 7.35 35.57 2.30
N ARG A 8 7.45 34.24 2.09
CA ARG A 8 8.44 33.42 2.82
C ARG A 8 9.84 33.94 2.43
N ALA A 9 10.69 34.13 3.46
CA ALA A 9 12.08 34.48 3.27
C ALA A 9 12.76 33.45 2.33
N PRO A 10 13.67 33.90 1.46
CA PRO A 10 14.43 32.98 0.62
C PRO A 10 15.24 32.03 1.50
N PHE A 11 15.22 30.76 1.13
CA PHE A 11 16.07 29.73 1.71
C PHE A 11 17.53 30.13 1.47
N GLU A 12 18.23 30.61 2.47
CA GLU A 12 19.67 30.74 2.41
C GLU A 12 20.27 29.35 2.44
N GLY A 13 20.57 28.80 1.26
CA GLY A 13 21.35 27.59 1.10
C GLY A 13 22.75 27.83 1.67
N THR A 14 23.02 27.34 2.85
CA THR A 14 24.38 27.20 3.36
C THR A 14 25.07 26.13 2.54
N HIS A 15 25.94 26.55 1.63
CA HIS A 15 26.88 25.68 0.95
C HIS A 15 27.66 24.87 1.98
N GLY A 16 27.69 23.53 1.80
CA GLY A 16 28.24 22.54 2.70
C GLY A 16 29.69 22.81 3.12
N GLY A 17 29.83 23.36 4.30
CA GLY A 17 31.04 23.19 5.08
C GLY A 17 30.97 21.84 5.77
N THR A 18 31.98 20.99 5.59
CA THR A 18 32.14 19.74 6.34
C THR A 18 32.23 20.06 7.83
N MET A 19 31.13 19.83 8.57
CA MET A 19 31.17 19.93 10.04
C MET A 19 31.96 18.74 10.61
N SER A 20 32.74 18.97 11.67
CA SER A 20 33.31 17.87 12.45
C SER A 20 32.23 17.25 13.36
N GLU A 21 32.38 15.99 13.73
CA GLU A 21 31.45 15.31 14.65
C GLU A 21 31.27 16.08 15.99
N GLN A 22 32.33 16.67 16.48
CA GLN A 22 32.31 17.50 17.70
C GLN A 22 31.53 18.82 17.55
N ALA A 23 31.46 19.35 16.33
CA ALA A 23 30.68 20.57 16.04
C ALA A 23 29.18 20.26 15.83
N ALA A 24 28.78 19.00 15.61
CA ALA A 24 27.40 18.64 15.41
C ALA A 24 26.56 18.68 16.68
N GLY A 25 27.15 18.49 17.89
CA GLY A 25 26.49 18.51 19.18
C GLY A 25 25.25 17.61 19.24
N PHE A 26 25.38 16.37 19.71
CA PHE A 26 24.28 15.42 19.80
C PHE A 26 23.69 15.41 21.22
N ASP A 27 22.35 15.31 21.32
CA ASP A 27 21.60 15.23 22.58
C ASP A 27 21.41 13.76 23.00
N MET A 28 21.41 12.84 22.03
CA MET A 28 21.24 11.40 22.22
C MET A 28 22.08 10.61 21.20
N GLU A 29 22.27 9.32 21.46
CA GLU A 29 22.90 8.41 20.51
C GLU A 29 22.26 7.03 20.51
N ALA A 30 22.36 6.33 19.40
CA ALA A 30 22.05 4.93 19.20
C ALA A 30 22.98 4.33 18.14
N ASP A 31 23.03 3.02 17.98
CA ASP A 31 23.74 2.40 16.87
C ASP A 31 22.97 2.58 15.58
N VAL A 32 21.70 2.18 15.59
CA VAL A 32 20.80 2.31 14.44
C VAL A 32 19.58 3.14 14.82
N VAL A 33 19.27 4.15 14.00
CA VAL A 33 18.06 4.98 14.15
C VAL A 33 17.12 4.65 12.99
N VAL A 34 15.90 4.18 13.30
CA VAL A 34 14.88 3.83 12.31
C VAL A 34 13.80 4.90 12.29
N LEU A 35 13.49 5.44 11.11
CA LEU A 35 12.49 6.49 10.91
C LEU A 35 11.18 5.90 10.41
N GLY A 36 10.21 5.73 11.29
CA GLY A 36 8.87 5.19 11.01
C GLY A 36 8.61 3.85 11.66
N THR A 37 7.33 3.61 12.02
CA THR A 37 6.82 2.40 12.70
C THR A 37 5.94 1.53 11.81
N GLY A 38 5.97 1.71 10.48
CA GLY A 38 5.32 0.81 9.53
C GLY A 38 5.95 -0.59 9.56
N GLY A 39 5.35 -1.56 8.86
CA GLY A 39 5.85 -2.94 8.82
C GLY A 39 7.35 -3.04 8.54
N ALA A 40 7.84 -2.31 7.53
CA ALA A 40 9.27 -2.30 7.19
C ALA A 40 10.16 -1.68 8.26
N GLY A 41 9.72 -0.59 8.91
CA GLY A 41 10.48 0.06 9.98
C GLY A 41 10.61 -0.82 11.22
N LEU A 42 9.51 -1.46 11.68
CA LEU A 42 9.54 -2.41 12.78
C LEU A 42 10.42 -3.63 12.44
N THR A 43 10.34 -4.13 11.20
CA THR A 43 11.20 -5.22 10.73
C THR A 43 12.68 -4.82 10.74
N ALA A 44 13.01 -3.61 10.27
CA ALA A 44 14.38 -3.11 10.28
C ALA A 44 14.93 -2.98 11.71
N ALA A 45 14.13 -2.51 12.65
CA ALA A 45 14.52 -2.39 14.04
C ALA A 45 14.77 -3.75 14.71
N LEU A 46 13.89 -4.73 14.46
CA LEU A 46 14.05 -6.10 14.94
C LEU A 46 15.32 -6.75 14.38
N ALA A 47 15.53 -6.65 13.07
CA ALA A 47 16.72 -7.16 12.41
C ALA A 47 17.99 -6.47 12.94
N ALA A 48 17.99 -5.14 13.03
CA ALA A 48 19.15 -4.41 13.54
C ALA A 48 19.54 -4.91 14.96
N HIS A 49 18.58 -5.03 15.85
CA HIS A 49 18.81 -5.52 17.21
C HIS A 49 19.37 -6.95 17.21
N ASP A 50 18.72 -7.88 16.50
CA ASP A 50 19.05 -9.31 16.58
C ASP A 50 20.34 -9.66 15.82
N PHE A 51 20.76 -8.84 14.85
CA PHE A 51 22.03 -9.00 14.13
C PHE A 51 23.19 -8.16 14.70
N GLY A 52 23.04 -7.61 15.90
CA GLY A 52 24.17 -7.13 16.71
C GLY A 52 24.31 -5.61 16.82
N ALA A 53 23.31 -4.82 16.47
CA ALA A 53 23.27 -3.43 16.92
C ALA A 53 22.97 -3.41 18.43
N GLY A 54 23.85 -2.81 19.21
CA GLY A 54 23.69 -2.74 20.67
C GLY A 54 22.50 -1.90 21.08
N GLU A 55 22.33 -0.74 20.46
CA GLU A 55 21.25 0.21 20.74
C GLU A 55 20.50 0.57 19.44
N VAL A 56 19.21 0.26 19.41
CA VAL A 56 18.30 0.61 18.31
C VAL A 56 17.26 1.59 18.83
N LEU A 57 16.98 2.65 18.07
CA LEU A 57 15.96 3.65 18.39
C LEU A 57 15.00 3.81 17.23
N ILE A 58 13.70 3.77 17.50
CA ILE A 58 12.66 4.03 16.50
C ILE A 58 12.06 5.42 16.75
N LEU A 59 11.95 6.22 15.68
CA LEU A 59 11.27 7.52 15.68
C LEU A 59 9.99 7.44 14.88
N GLU A 60 8.88 7.84 15.47
CA GLU A 60 7.58 7.94 14.80
C GLU A 60 7.08 9.39 14.87
N LYS A 61 6.77 9.99 13.71
CA LYS A 61 6.36 11.39 13.67
C LYS A 61 4.97 11.66 14.27
N TYR A 62 4.13 10.62 14.32
CA TYR A 62 2.77 10.72 14.82
C TYR A 62 2.60 10.03 16.18
N GLY A 63 1.48 10.31 16.85
CA GLY A 63 1.14 9.68 18.13
C GLY A 63 0.73 8.20 18.02
N MET A 64 0.47 7.69 16.79
CA MET A 64 0.04 6.31 16.54
C MET A 64 1.13 5.53 15.81
N ILE A 65 1.15 4.22 16.01
CA ILE A 65 2.13 3.27 15.50
C ILE A 65 1.54 2.47 14.32
N GLY A 66 2.39 2.07 13.36
CA GLY A 66 2.06 1.13 12.31
C GLY A 66 1.76 1.75 10.96
N GLY A 67 1.64 3.08 10.87
CA GLY A 67 1.42 3.77 9.59
C GLY A 67 0.28 3.16 8.76
N THR A 68 0.44 3.16 7.44
CA THR A 68 -0.50 2.54 6.49
C THR A 68 -0.56 1.00 6.63
N SER A 69 0.54 0.37 7.07
CA SER A 69 0.59 -1.09 7.25
C SER A 69 -0.47 -1.60 8.22
N ALA A 70 -0.72 -0.88 9.34
CA ALA A 70 -1.77 -1.24 10.30
C ALA A 70 -3.19 -1.17 9.73
N MET A 71 -3.41 -0.38 8.68
CA MET A 71 -4.71 -0.19 8.04
C MET A 71 -4.93 -1.12 6.84
N SER A 72 -3.87 -1.80 6.39
CA SER A 72 -3.85 -2.63 5.18
C SER A 72 -4.47 -4.01 5.40
N GLY A 73 -4.52 -4.81 4.32
CA GLY A 73 -4.81 -6.25 4.39
C GLY A 73 -3.75 -7.07 5.13
N GLY A 74 -2.55 -6.51 5.36
CA GLY A 74 -1.47 -7.16 6.10
C GLY A 74 -0.75 -8.29 5.36
N MET A 75 -1.16 -8.63 4.16
CA MET A 75 -0.56 -9.72 3.38
C MET A 75 0.85 -9.35 2.90
N LEU A 76 1.68 -10.38 2.71
CA LEU A 76 3.01 -10.29 2.12
C LEU A 76 3.07 -11.13 0.84
N TRP A 77 3.58 -10.55 -0.24
CA TRP A 77 3.90 -11.29 -1.46
C TRP A 77 5.40 -11.60 -1.44
N ILE A 78 5.74 -12.84 -1.16
CA ILE A 78 7.12 -13.34 -1.06
C ILE A 78 7.24 -14.60 -1.92
N PRO A 79 7.79 -14.51 -3.12
CA PRO A 79 8.10 -15.67 -3.94
C PRO A 79 9.20 -16.55 -3.32
N LEU A 80 9.28 -17.80 -3.77
CA LEU A 80 10.26 -18.80 -3.32
C LEU A 80 10.20 -19.11 -1.81
N ASN A 81 9.05 -18.87 -1.16
CA ASN A 81 8.89 -19.15 0.25
C ASN A 81 8.76 -20.67 0.52
N ASP A 82 9.23 -21.11 1.69
CA ASP A 82 9.28 -22.54 2.04
C ASP A 82 7.89 -23.20 2.02
N GLN A 83 6.80 -22.44 2.28
CA GLN A 83 5.44 -22.97 2.26
C GLN A 83 4.94 -23.31 0.86
N GLU A 84 5.53 -22.76 -0.21
CA GLU A 84 5.22 -23.16 -1.58
C GLU A 84 5.56 -24.63 -1.79
N ALA A 85 6.78 -25.04 -1.46
CA ALA A 85 7.22 -26.43 -1.57
C ALA A 85 6.41 -27.38 -0.68
N GLU A 86 6.08 -26.96 0.54
CA GLU A 86 5.24 -27.71 1.49
C GLU A 86 3.82 -27.95 0.95
N ASN A 87 3.31 -27.03 0.12
CA ASN A 87 2.01 -27.14 -0.53
C ASN A 87 2.08 -27.71 -1.95
N GLY A 88 3.23 -28.24 -2.37
CA GLY A 88 3.42 -28.87 -3.68
C GLY A 88 3.41 -27.87 -4.84
N VAL A 89 3.71 -26.62 -4.58
CA VAL A 89 3.81 -25.58 -5.61
C VAL A 89 5.26 -25.46 -6.06
N GLU A 90 5.48 -25.57 -7.35
CA GLU A 90 6.78 -25.30 -7.98
C GLU A 90 6.88 -23.82 -8.34
N ASP A 91 7.95 -23.17 -7.95
CA ASP A 91 8.29 -21.82 -8.36
C ASP A 91 9.80 -21.71 -8.61
N SER A 92 10.23 -20.73 -9.40
CA SER A 92 11.64 -20.55 -9.73
C SER A 92 11.98 -19.08 -9.91
N PHE A 93 13.28 -18.79 -9.74
CA PHE A 93 13.81 -17.44 -9.97
C PHE A 93 13.49 -16.94 -11.39
N ASP A 94 13.69 -17.79 -12.41
CA ASP A 94 13.44 -17.44 -13.82
C ASP A 94 11.97 -17.17 -14.11
N GLU A 95 11.04 -17.90 -13.50
CA GLU A 95 9.59 -17.63 -13.63
C GLU A 95 9.23 -16.28 -13.02
N ILE A 96 9.77 -15.95 -11.85
CA ILE A 96 9.48 -14.70 -11.17
C ILE A 96 10.05 -13.51 -11.94
N ILE A 97 11.31 -13.62 -12.41
CA ILE A 97 11.90 -12.59 -13.25
C ILE A 97 11.09 -12.38 -14.53
N SER A 98 10.69 -13.48 -15.20
CA SER A 98 9.85 -13.40 -16.40
C SER A 98 8.50 -12.72 -16.12
N TYR A 99 7.92 -13.00 -14.95
CA TYR A 99 6.67 -12.39 -14.51
C TYR A 99 6.83 -10.89 -14.27
N LEU A 100 7.83 -10.49 -13.49
CA LEU A 100 8.07 -9.09 -13.16
C LEU A 100 8.49 -8.28 -14.38
N ASP A 101 9.41 -8.80 -15.20
CA ASP A 101 9.92 -8.12 -16.40
C ASP A 101 8.83 -7.93 -17.45
N GLY A 102 8.00 -8.98 -17.65
CA GLY A 102 6.86 -8.90 -18.57
C GLY A 102 5.79 -7.87 -18.17
N LEU A 103 5.74 -7.48 -16.89
CA LEU A 103 4.78 -6.50 -16.36
C LEU A 103 5.41 -5.11 -16.14
N ALA A 104 6.74 -4.99 -16.16
CA ALA A 104 7.48 -3.76 -15.89
C ALA A 104 7.63 -2.86 -17.15
N ALA A 105 6.62 -2.81 -18.03
CA ALA A 105 6.69 -2.19 -19.36
C ALA A 105 7.18 -0.74 -19.39
N GLU A 106 7.01 0.01 -18.30
CA GLU A 106 7.39 1.43 -18.20
C GLU A 106 8.68 1.67 -17.43
N ASN A 107 9.19 0.66 -16.71
CA ASN A 107 10.38 0.75 -15.88
C ASN A 107 11.27 -0.46 -16.11
N THR A 108 12.56 -0.25 -15.95
CA THR A 108 13.53 -1.35 -15.99
C THR A 108 13.70 -1.90 -14.58
N LEU A 109 13.55 -3.21 -14.42
CA LEU A 109 13.93 -3.90 -13.20
C LEU A 109 15.42 -3.71 -12.92
N ASP A 110 15.76 -3.54 -11.67
CA ASP A 110 17.14 -3.63 -11.20
C ASP A 110 17.41 -5.08 -10.78
N PRO A 111 18.21 -5.85 -11.53
CA PRO A 111 18.39 -7.28 -11.26
C PRO A 111 19.03 -7.57 -9.90
N GLU A 112 19.91 -6.66 -9.40
CA GLU A 112 20.57 -6.81 -8.10
C GLU A 112 19.54 -6.66 -6.96
N ASN A 113 18.67 -5.66 -7.06
CA ASN A 113 17.61 -5.45 -6.07
C ASN A 113 16.52 -6.52 -6.13
N VAL A 114 16.15 -6.99 -7.32
CA VAL A 114 15.20 -8.11 -7.45
C VAL A 114 15.82 -9.38 -6.86
N GLY A 115 17.09 -9.67 -7.19
CA GLY A 115 17.82 -10.80 -6.59
C GLY A 115 17.85 -10.73 -5.08
N ALA A 116 18.23 -9.58 -4.51
CA ALA A 116 18.24 -9.37 -3.06
C ALA A 116 16.85 -9.58 -2.41
N PHE A 117 15.79 -9.15 -3.09
CA PHE A 117 14.41 -9.40 -2.62
C PHE A 117 14.08 -10.89 -2.61
N LEU A 118 14.41 -11.62 -3.68
CA LEU A 118 14.08 -13.04 -3.82
C LEU A 118 14.90 -13.93 -2.86
N ASP A 119 16.15 -13.55 -2.56
CA ASP A 119 17.00 -14.26 -1.60
C ASP A 119 16.61 -13.97 -0.15
N ALA A 120 16.45 -12.69 0.19
CA ALA A 120 16.20 -12.27 1.58
C ALA A 120 14.73 -12.39 2.01
N GLY A 121 13.77 -12.44 1.09
CA GLY A 121 12.36 -12.58 1.43
C GLY A 121 12.04 -13.87 2.18
N PRO A 122 12.38 -15.06 1.66
CA PRO A 122 12.24 -16.32 2.37
C PRO A 122 13.05 -16.38 3.67
N GLU A 123 14.25 -15.79 3.70
CA GLU A 123 15.06 -15.69 4.91
C GLU A 123 14.35 -14.86 6.01
N MET A 124 13.75 -13.74 5.63
CA MET A 124 12.95 -12.91 6.54
C MET A 124 11.75 -13.69 7.11
N LEU A 125 11.08 -14.51 6.30
CA LEU A 125 9.97 -15.34 6.79
C LEU A 125 10.44 -16.35 7.83
N ARG A 126 11.55 -17.06 7.58
CA ARG A 126 12.17 -17.96 8.58
C ARG A 126 12.56 -17.20 9.85
N TYR A 127 13.17 -16.03 9.70
CA TYR A 127 13.49 -15.16 10.83
C TYR A 127 12.25 -14.79 11.65
N PHE A 128 11.13 -14.46 10.99
CA PHE A 128 9.88 -14.15 11.70
C PHE A 128 9.37 -15.33 12.50
N ASP A 129 9.31 -16.50 11.90
CA ASP A 129 8.84 -17.72 12.59
C ASP A 129 9.69 -18.09 13.79
N GLU A 130 11.01 -17.97 13.68
CA GLU A 130 11.94 -18.37 14.72
C GLU A 130 12.12 -17.34 15.84
N LYS A 131 12.08 -16.05 15.52
CA LYS A 131 12.53 -14.98 16.40
C LYS A 131 11.46 -13.99 16.82
N THR A 132 10.29 -14.02 16.21
CA THR A 132 9.23 -13.03 16.45
C THR A 132 7.85 -13.68 16.65
N PRO A 133 6.86 -12.93 17.18
CA PRO A 133 5.47 -13.40 17.22
C PRO A 133 4.73 -13.39 15.88
N VAL A 134 5.35 -12.92 14.80
CA VAL A 134 4.71 -12.89 13.47
C VAL A 134 4.47 -14.32 12.98
N ARG A 135 3.24 -14.61 12.55
CA ARG A 135 2.85 -15.89 11.96
C ARG A 135 2.14 -15.65 10.64
N LEU A 136 2.73 -16.17 9.59
CA LEU A 136 2.26 -16.00 8.21
C LEU A 136 1.93 -17.36 7.61
N LYS A 137 0.80 -17.43 6.90
CA LYS A 137 0.37 -18.65 6.20
C LYS A 137 0.14 -18.35 4.73
N LEU A 138 0.61 -19.25 3.89
CA LEU A 138 0.29 -19.24 2.48
C LEU A 138 -1.23 -19.19 2.30
N PHE A 139 -1.72 -18.25 1.47
CA PHE A 139 -3.14 -18.16 1.18
C PHE A 139 -3.51 -19.14 0.06
N PRO A 140 -4.14 -20.28 0.35
CA PRO A 140 -4.41 -21.30 -0.65
C PRO A 140 -5.30 -20.75 -1.79
N GLY A 141 -4.97 -21.04 -3.03
CA GLY A 141 -5.79 -20.66 -4.17
C GLY A 141 -5.82 -19.16 -4.51
N PHE A 142 -5.15 -18.31 -3.77
CA PHE A 142 -5.07 -16.87 -4.08
C PHE A 142 -4.15 -16.65 -5.29
N PRO A 143 -4.64 -16.17 -6.46
CA PRO A 143 -3.82 -15.99 -7.64
C PRO A 143 -2.89 -14.78 -7.53
N ASP A 144 -1.81 -14.77 -8.31
CA ASP A 144 -1.09 -13.54 -8.59
C ASP A 144 -2.03 -12.52 -9.27
N TYR A 145 -1.66 -11.23 -9.25
CA TYR A 145 -2.53 -10.18 -9.77
C TYR A 145 -2.67 -10.18 -11.29
N GLN A 146 -1.72 -10.77 -12.00
CA GLN A 146 -1.77 -11.03 -13.44
C GLN A 146 -1.47 -12.52 -13.70
N PRO A 147 -2.38 -13.44 -13.31
CA PRO A 147 -2.09 -14.87 -13.29
C PRO A 147 -1.88 -15.47 -14.69
N ASN A 148 -2.36 -14.79 -15.73
CA ASN A 148 -2.23 -15.21 -17.13
C ASN A 148 -0.92 -14.72 -17.78
N ALA A 149 -0.14 -13.87 -17.10
CA ALA A 149 1.18 -13.45 -17.57
C ALA A 149 2.19 -14.60 -17.45
N VAL A 150 3.24 -14.56 -18.28
CA VAL A 150 4.32 -15.56 -18.21
C VAL A 150 4.91 -15.54 -16.80
N GLY A 151 5.03 -16.71 -16.17
CA GLY A 151 5.51 -16.84 -14.79
C GLY A 151 4.48 -16.50 -13.70
N GLY A 152 3.27 -16.05 -14.07
CA GLY A 152 2.17 -15.81 -13.13
C GLY A 152 1.56 -17.10 -12.57
N LYS A 153 1.13 -17.09 -11.31
CA LYS A 153 0.52 -18.25 -10.64
C LYS A 153 -1.00 -18.09 -10.56
N MET A 154 -1.73 -19.09 -11.09
CA MET A 154 -3.21 -19.05 -11.15
C MET A 154 -3.87 -19.50 -9.83
N HIS A 155 -3.18 -20.27 -9.00
CA HIS A 155 -3.79 -20.98 -7.86
C HIS A 155 -3.05 -20.72 -6.53
N GLY A 156 -2.43 -19.56 -6.41
CA GLY A 156 -1.75 -19.12 -5.19
C GLY A 156 -0.42 -19.83 -4.96
N SER A 157 0.50 -19.10 -4.41
CA SER A 157 1.76 -19.64 -3.91
C SER A 157 2.63 -18.58 -3.25
N ARG A 158 2.48 -17.32 -3.65
CA ARG A 158 3.39 -16.23 -3.28
C ARG A 158 2.82 -15.26 -2.25
N SER A 159 1.50 -15.29 -2.03
CA SER A 159 0.81 -14.39 -1.09
C SER A 159 0.56 -15.09 0.24
N LEU A 160 1.07 -14.49 1.33
CA LEU A 160 0.91 -14.98 2.69
C LEU A 160 0.02 -14.03 3.49
N ASP A 161 -0.87 -14.59 4.30
CA ASP A 161 -1.76 -13.87 5.21
C ASP A 161 -1.30 -14.02 6.66
N ASN A 162 -1.64 -13.05 7.50
CA ASN A 162 -1.33 -13.08 8.92
C ASN A 162 -2.39 -13.87 9.70
N GLU A 163 -1.96 -14.71 10.63
CA GLU A 163 -2.85 -15.20 11.67
C GLU A 163 -3.36 -14.03 12.54
N ALA A 164 -4.58 -14.14 13.04
CA ALA A 164 -5.12 -13.13 13.93
C ALA A 164 -4.30 -13.10 15.25
N PHE A 165 -3.95 -11.89 15.71
CA PHE A 165 -3.06 -11.65 16.85
C PHE A 165 -3.81 -11.07 18.05
N PRO A 166 -3.61 -11.58 19.28
CA PRO A 166 -4.27 -11.07 20.50
C PRO A 166 -3.61 -9.78 20.99
N PHE A 167 -4.33 -8.66 20.88
CA PHE A 167 -3.83 -7.34 21.28
C PHE A 167 -3.67 -7.17 22.79
N GLU A 168 -4.28 -8.02 23.60
CA GLU A 168 -4.00 -8.05 25.05
C GLU A 168 -2.51 -8.22 25.36
N GLU A 169 -1.74 -8.92 24.50
CA GLU A 169 -0.31 -9.13 24.65
C GLU A 169 0.53 -7.85 24.50
N LEU A 170 -0.04 -6.82 23.90
CA LEU A 170 0.61 -5.50 23.78
C LEU A 170 0.45 -4.64 25.04
N GLY A 171 -0.41 -5.04 25.98
CA GLY A 171 -0.70 -4.24 27.18
C GLY A 171 -1.10 -2.81 26.82
N SER A 172 -0.46 -1.83 27.43
CA SER A 172 -0.75 -0.41 27.19
C SER A 172 -0.37 0.10 25.79
N TRP A 173 0.41 -0.65 25.02
CA TRP A 173 0.83 -0.26 23.67
C TRP A 173 -0.25 -0.47 22.61
N GLY A 174 -1.15 -1.44 22.80
CA GLY A 174 -2.19 -1.77 21.82
C GLY A 174 -3.09 -0.59 21.42
N LYS A 175 -3.35 0.35 22.35
CA LYS A 175 -4.13 1.57 22.08
C LYS A 175 -3.44 2.57 21.14
N TRP A 176 -2.14 2.44 20.92
CA TRP A 176 -1.35 3.32 20.07
C TRP A 176 -1.17 2.78 18.65
N VAL A 177 -1.63 1.56 18.36
CA VAL A 177 -1.64 1.04 17.00
C VAL A 177 -2.74 1.75 16.21
N ASN A 178 -2.41 2.18 14.98
CA ASN A 178 -3.37 2.81 14.09
C ASN A 178 -4.64 1.97 13.96
N PRO A 179 -5.83 2.58 14.09
CA PRO A 179 -7.08 1.86 13.92
C PRO A 179 -7.20 1.33 12.48
N PRO A 180 -7.93 0.22 12.27
CA PRO A 180 -8.20 -0.29 10.94
C PRO A 180 -9.05 0.70 10.14
N LYS A 181 -8.97 0.65 8.81
CA LYS A 181 -9.65 1.58 7.91
C LYS A 181 -11.18 1.58 8.07
N THR A 182 -11.76 0.44 8.39
CA THR A 182 -13.21 0.28 8.60
C THR A 182 -13.71 0.80 9.94
N GLY A 183 -12.80 1.25 10.82
CA GLY A 183 -13.13 1.61 12.21
C GLY A 183 -13.36 0.41 13.16
N TRP A 184 -13.58 -0.79 12.62
CA TRP A 184 -13.81 -2.02 13.39
C TRP A 184 -12.68 -3.02 13.13
N PRO A 185 -11.99 -3.51 14.16
CA PRO A 185 -10.97 -4.54 13.97
C PRO A 185 -11.63 -5.85 13.52
N ARG A 186 -11.06 -6.44 12.48
CA ARG A 186 -11.39 -7.79 12.05
C ARG A 186 -10.86 -8.76 13.12
N ARG A 187 -11.65 -9.75 13.53
CA ARG A 187 -11.27 -10.75 14.55
C ARG A 187 -10.64 -12.01 13.93
N THR A 188 -10.60 -12.06 12.62
CA THR A 188 -10.21 -13.21 11.80
C THR A 188 -9.07 -12.83 10.85
N SER A 189 -8.33 -13.80 10.36
CA SER A 189 -7.46 -13.66 9.20
C SER A 189 -8.28 -13.57 7.90
N MET A 190 -7.66 -13.19 6.80
CA MET A 190 -8.33 -13.19 5.49
C MET A 190 -8.57 -14.63 5.00
N ILE A 191 -7.67 -15.56 5.31
CA ILE A 191 -7.84 -17.00 5.00
C ILE A 191 -9.08 -17.56 5.71
N GLU A 192 -9.25 -17.23 7.00
CA GLU A 192 -10.43 -17.66 7.76
C GLU A 192 -11.71 -17.09 7.19
N ASP A 193 -11.76 -15.78 6.89
CA ASP A 193 -12.93 -15.16 6.26
C ASP A 193 -13.28 -15.78 4.91
N TYR A 194 -12.25 -16.26 4.19
CA TYR A 194 -12.46 -16.84 2.88
C TYR A 194 -12.89 -18.31 2.93
N TYR A 195 -12.29 -19.11 3.81
CA TYR A 195 -12.51 -20.58 3.85
C TYR A 195 -13.37 -21.05 5.02
N THR A 196 -13.39 -20.31 6.12
CA THR A 196 -14.04 -20.70 7.37
C THR A 196 -14.75 -19.49 7.99
N PRO A 197 -15.72 -18.85 7.26
CA PRO A 197 -16.33 -17.60 7.69
C PRO A 197 -17.11 -17.71 9.01
N ASP A 198 -17.49 -18.93 9.41
CA ASP A 198 -18.10 -19.22 10.72
C ASP A 198 -17.13 -20.07 11.56
N LEU A 199 -16.43 -19.42 12.47
CA LEU A 199 -15.55 -20.06 13.45
C LEU A 199 -16.30 -20.56 14.69
N GLY A 200 -17.60 -20.32 14.77
CA GLY A 200 -18.43 -20.65 15.93
C GLY A 200 -18.33 -19.65 17.08
N PRO A 201 -19.39 -19.61 17.92
CA PRO A 201 -19.55 -18.56 18.94
C PRO A 201 -18.49 -18.62 20.06
N GLU A 202 -17.98 -19.80 20.39
CA GLU A 202 -16.97 -19.97 21.45
C GLU A 202 -15.63 -19.35 21.05
N VAL A 203 -15.15 -19.65 19.83
CA VAL A 203 -13.92 -19.07 19.29
C VAL A 203 -14.03 -17.56 19.14
N MET A 204 -15.17 -17.08 18.66
CA MET A 204 -15.41 -15.64 18.52
C MET A 204 -15.47 -14.92 19.87
N ALA A 205 -16.08 -15.51 20.88
CA ALA A 205 -16.09 -14.97 22.24
C ALA A 205 -14.69 -14.91 22.88
N GLU A 206 -13.88 -15.94 22.70
CA GLU A 206 -12.46 -15.92 23.13
C GLU A 206 -11.69 -14.80 22.43
N ARG A 207 -11.83 -14.69 21.10
CA ARG A 207 -11.14 -13.67 20.32
C ARG A 207 -11.57 -12.25 20.71
N GLU A 208 -12.83 -12.06 21.02
CA GLU A 208 -13.32 -10.77 21.52
C GLU A 208 -12.73 -10.46 22.90
N ALA A 209 -12.74 -11.41 23.82
CA ALA A 209 -12.22 -11.25 25.18
C ALA A 209 -10.73 -10.88 25.21
N ARG A 210 -9.93 -11.46 24.31
CA ARG A 210 -8.49 -11.22 24.19
C ARG A 210 -8.12 -10.15 23.17
N ASP A 211 -9.10 -9.45 22.60
CA ASP A 211 -8.94 -8.44 21.54
C ASP A 211 -8.10 -8.94 20.35
N TYR A 212 -8.44 -10.12 19.80
CA TYR A 212 -7.80 -10.59 18.57
C TYR A 212 -8.06 -9.63 17.42
N ARG A 213 -7.02 -9.37 16.62
CA ARG A 213 -7.13 -8.54 15.42
C ARG A 213 -6.41 -9.20 14.26
N GLY A 214 -7.01 -9.15 13.07
CA GLY A 214 -6.47 -9.69 11.83
C GLY A 214 -5.90 -8.63 10.90
N ALA A 215 -5.51 -9.06 9.71
CA ALA A 215 -4.98 -8.22 8.64
C ALA A 215 -3.78 -7.35 9.09
N GLY A 216 -3.67 -6.11 8.63
CA GLY A 216 -2.57 -5.21 9.01
C GLY A 216 -2.46 -4.93 10.50
N GLN A 217 -3.56 -5.07 11.26
CA GLN A 217 -3.53 -4.99 12.73
C GLN A 217 -2.73 -6.15 13.32
N ALA A 218 -2.94 -7.38 12.84
CA ALA A 218 -2.18 -8.56 13.29
C ALA A 218 -0.70 -8.40 12.97
N LEU A 219 -0.36 -8.00 11.74
CA LEU A 219 1.02 -7.79 11.32
C LEU A 219 1.73 -6.78 12.21
N ILE A 220 1.14 -5.60 12.42
CA ILE A 220 1.76 -4.57 13.24
C ILE A 220 1.76 -4.95 14.72
N GLY A 221 0.70 -5.58 15.21
CA GLY A 221 0.62 -6.05 16.60
C GLY A 221 1.73 -7.05 16.92
N SER A 222 1.92 -8.06 16.09
CA SER A 222 2.95 -9.07 16.27
C SER A 222 4.38 -8.51 16.14
N LEU A 223 4.65 -7.64 15.16
CA LEU A 223 5.93 -6.94 15.04
C LEU A 223 6.21 -6.04 16.25
N LEU A 224 5.21 -5.25 16.67
CA LEU A 224 5.33 -4.39 17.84
C LEU A 224 5.59 -5.19 19.12
N LYS A 225 4.95 -6.35 19.29
CA LYS A 225 5.24 -7.25 20.40
C LYS A 225 6.71 -7.69 20.40
N GLY A 226 7.25 -8.04 19.23
CA GLY A 226 8.67 -8.36 19.08
C GLY A 226 9.59 -7.21 19.48
N VAL A 227 9.23 -5.97 19.16
CA VAL A 227 9.97 -4.75 19.54
C VAL A 227 9.91 -4.52 21.05
N ILE A 228 8.72 -4.67 21.65
CA ILE A 228 8.51 -4.51 23.11
C ILE A 228 9.32 -5.57 23.89
N ASP A 229 9.30 -6.82 23.45
CA ASP A 229 10.00 -7.93 24.12
C ASP A 229 11.52 -7.74 24.14
N ARG A 230 12.07 -7.02 23.16
CA ARG A 230 13.50 -6.64 23.09
C ARG A 230 13.84 -5.33 23.81
N GLY A 231 12.84 -4.64 24.34
CA GLY A 231 13.03 -3.34 24.98
C GLY A 231 13.51 -2.25 24.02
N ILE A 232 13.27 -2.38 22.72
CA ILE A 232 13.64 -1.37 21.73
C ILE A 232 12.78 -0.11 21.93
N PRO A 233 13.38 1.06 22.23
CA PRO A 233 12.61 2.27 22.48
C PRO A 233 11.96 2.82 21.21
N ILE A 234 10.71 3.29 21.36
CA ILE A 234 9.96 4.00 20.34
C ILE A 234 9.65 5.41 20.86
N ARG A 235 10.15 6.45 20.16
CA ARG A 235 9.78 7.85 20.41
C ARG A 235 8.69 8.24 19.43
N ARG A 236 7.48 8.45 19.94
CA ARG A 236 6.35 8.95 19.16
C ARG A 236 6.33 10.47 19.19
N GLU A 237 5.64 11.09 18.24
CA GLU A 237 5.60 12.56 18.08
C GLU A 237 6.99 13.18 17.91
N SER A 238 7.90 12.39 17.29
CA SER A 238 9.30 12.72 17.02
C SER A 238 9.52 12.71 15.51
N ARG A 239 9.28 13.86 14.88
CA ARG A 239 9.37 14.00 13.43
C ARG A 239 10.81 14.26 12.99
N ALA A 240 11.40 13.32 12.24
CA ALA A 240 12.69 13.54 11.58
C ALA A 240 12.59 14.68 10.55
N ARG A 241 13.57 15.58 10.54
CA ARG A 241 13.57 16.78 9.69
C ARG A 241 14.79 16.88 8.79
N THR A 242 15.96 16.49 9.29
CA THR A 242 17.21 16.69 8.58
C THR A 242 18.19 15.57 8.92
N LEU A 243 18.84 15.01 7.92
CA LEU A 243 19.94 14.07 8.10
C LEU A 243 21.23 14.87 8.45
N ILE A 244 21.96 14.41 9.44
CA ILE A 244 23.20 15.03 9.87
C ILE A 244 24.37 14.31 9.17
N ARG A 245 25.18 15.07 8.43
CA ARG A 245 26.35 14.56 7.71
C ARG A 245 27.67 15.05 8.30
N VAL A 246 28.66 14.17 8.29
CA VAL A 246 30.05 14.50 8.51
C VAL A 246 30.87 13.93 7.35
N GLY A 247 31.43 14.79 6.53
CA GLY A 247 32.01 14.37 5.25
C GLY A 247 30.94 13.76 4.33
N ASP A 248 31.20 12.58 3.82
CA ASP A 248 30.29 11.83 2.94
C ASP A 248 29.34 10.88 3.70
N ARG A 249 29.52 10.74 5.01
CA ARG A 249 28.73 9.82 5.86
C ARG A 249 27.57 10.54 6.53
N VAL A 250 26.38 9.91 6.54
CA VAL A 250 25.28 10.27 7.43
C VAL A 250 25.58 9.68 8.82
N VAL A 251 25.63 10.54 9.82
CA VAL A 251 26.00 10.19 11.21
C VAL A 251 24.85 10.38 12.20
N GLY A 252 23.67 10.76 11.73
CA GLY A 252 22.53 10.97 12.59
C GLY A 252 21.39 11.72 11.94
N VAL A 253 20.44 12.13 12.77
CA VAL A 253 19.22 12.83 12.35
C VAL A 253 18.86 13.91 13.38
N ALA A 254 18.37 15.05 12.91
CA ALA A 254 17.69 16.04 13.72
C ALA A 254 16.18 15.79 13.64
N THR A 255 15.55 15.68 14.80
CA THR A 255 14.11 15.49 14.95
C THR A 255 13.47 16.66 15.68
N GLU A 256 12.18 16.88 15.44
CA GLU A 256 11.38 17.89 16.14
C GLU A 256 10.43 17.17 17.12
N GLU A 257 10.53 17.55 18.40
CA GLU A 257 9.69 17.03 19.48
C GLU A 257 9.17 18.21 20.33
N ALA A 258 7.86 18.36 20.41
CA ALA A 258 7.22 19.44 21.17
C ALA A 258 7.80 20.85 20.88
N GLY A 259 8.23 21.11 19.66
CA GLY A 259 8.83 22.37 19.21
C GLY A 259 10.32 22.52 19.51
N ALA A 260 10.97 21.51 20.10
CA ALA A 260 12.41 21.49 20.30
C ALA A 260 13.09 20.62 19.24
N THR A 261 14.29 21.01 18.79
CA THR A 261 15.13 20.18 17.93
C THR A 261 15.99 19.28 18.79
N ILE A 262 15.90 17.98 18.59
CA ILE A 262 16.73 16.95 19.23
C ILE A 262 17.64 16.35 18.16
N ARG A 263 18.93 16.33 18.40
CA ARG A 263 19.95 15.76 17.52
C ARG A 263 20.36 14.38 18.02
N ILE A 264 20.16 13.37 17.19
CA ILE A 264 20.38 11.97 17.54
C ILE A 264 21.51 11.42 16.67
N LYS A 265 22.60 10.98 17.32
CA LYS A 265 23.70 10.31 16.62
C LYS A 265 23.30 8.88 16.30
N ALA A 266 23.58 8.44 15.07
CA ALA A 266 23.47 7.08 14.60
C ALA A 266 24.89 6.56 14.30
N ARG A 267 25.44 5.74 15.20
CA ARG A 267 26.85 5.28 15.08
C ARG A 267 27.04 4.40 13.85
N LYS A 268 26.04 3.58 13.51
CA LYS A 268 26.08 2.60 12.40
C LYS A 268 25.22 3.01 11.21
N GLY A 269 24.07 3.64 11.43
CA GLY A 269 23.24 4.12 10.32
C GLY A 269 21.85 4.61 10.70
N VAL A 270 21.25 5.33 9.73
CA VAL A 270 19.86 5.79 9.74
C VAL A 270 19.09 5.03 8.68
N VAL A 271 17.96 4.41 9.06
CA VAL A 271 17.06 3.69 8.15
C VAL A 271 15.82 4.52 7.90
N ILE A 272 15.61 4.96 6.66
CA ILE A 272 14.40 5.68 6.22
C ILE A 272 13.30 4.65 5.92
N ALA A 273 12.23 4.63 6.72
CA ALA A 273 11.04 3.79 6.56
C ALA A 273 9.75 4.62 6.70
N THR A 274 9.76 5.86 6.20
CA THR A 274 8.76 6.90 6.46
C THR A 274 7.50 6.81 5.61
N GLY A 275 7.38 5.79 4.75
CA GLY A 275 6.30 5.68 3.77
C GLY A 275 6.48 6.62 2.58
N GLY A 276 5.43 6.76 1.76
CA GLY A 276 5.47 7.54 0.53
C GLY A 276 5.21 9.04 0.70
N PHE A 277 4.85 9.70 -0.42
CA PHE A 277 4.63 11.15 -0.47
C PHE A 277 3.24 11.54 -0.98
N GLU A 278 2.31 10.64 -1.00
CA GLU A 278 0.99 10.80 -1.63
C GLU A 278 0.09 11.86 -1.00
N TRP A 279 0.40 12.33 0.21
CA TRP A 279 -0.30 13.42 0.88
C TRP A 279 0.42 14.77 0.76
N ASN A 280 1.50 14.84 0.00
CA ASN A 280 2.20 16.08 -0.32
C ASN A 280 1.82 16.50 -1.75
N GLU A 281 0.87 17.42 -1.87
CA GLU A 281 0.37 17.86 -3.18
C GLU A 281 1.46 18.38 -4.11
N GLN A 282 2.50 19.03 -3.58
CA GLN A 282 3.60 19.55 -4.39
C GLN A 282 4.41 18.40 -4.99
N LEU A 283 4.75 17.39 -4.19
CA LEU A 283 5.49 16.22 -4.67
C LEU A 283 4.64 15.38 -5.65
N VAL A 284 3.35 15.20 -5.35
CA VAL A 284 2.41 14.52 -6.25
C VAL A 284 2.37 15.21 -7.61
N LYS A 285 2.16 16.53 -7.67
CA LYS A 285 2.13 17.30 -8.91
C LYS A 285 3.46 17.31 -9.67
N SER A 286 4.58 17.21 -8.93
CA SER A 286 5.92 17.25 -9.53
C SER A 286 6.37 15.92 -10.10
N PHE A 287 5.90 14.80 -9.53
CA PHE A 287 6.47 13.50 -9.82
C PHE A 287 5.49 12.49 -10.41
N LEU A 288 4.25 12.41 -9.93
CA LEU A 288 3.32 11.38 -10.43
C LEU A 288 2.88 11.63 -11.87
N ARG A 289 2.61 10.55 -12.57
CA ARG A 289 2.26 10.53 -14.01
C ARG A 289 0.96 11.26 -14.38
N GLY A 290 0.09 11.49 -13.40
CA GLY A 290 -1.22 12.11 -13.63
C GLY A 290 -1.92 12.46 -12.32
N PRO A 291 -3.16 12.97 -12.40
CA PRO A 291 -3.93 13.31 -11.22
C PRO A 291 -4.07 12.16 -10.25
N MET A 292 -3.78 12.42 -8.98
CA MET A 292 -4.04 11.54 -7.87
C MET A 292 -4.74 12.36 -6.78
N THR A 293 -6.01 12.06 -6.54
CA THR A 293 -6.90 12.90 -5.73
C THR A 293 -7.49 12.16 -4.54
N GLY A 294 -7.33 10.83 -4.48
CA GLY A 294 -7.94 9.99 -3.47
C GLY A 294 -6.97 9.06 -2.73
N PRO A 295 -5.93 9.58 -2.03
CA PRO A 295 -5.01 8.72 -1.30
C PRO A 295 -5.73 7.98 -0.16
N VAL A 296 -5.45 6.67 -0.04
CA VAL A 296 -6.10 5.80 0.95
C VAL A 296 -5.15 5.35 2.06
N SER A 297 -3.93 5.90 2.08
CA SER A 297 -2.93 5.74 3.13
C SER A 297 -3.15 6.69 4.30
N VAL A 298 -2.29 6.60 5.33
CA VAL A 298 -2.31 7.56 6.44
C VAL A 298 -1.90 8.96 5.96
N PRO A 299 -2.58 10.02 6.44
CA PRO A 299 -2.30 11.40 6.01
C PRO A 299 -0.88 11.90 6.34
N GLU A 300 -0.14 11.16 7.13
CA GLU A 300 1.24 11.46 7.49
C GLU A 300 2.27 11.04 6.42
N CYS A 301 1.86 10.39 5.32
CA CYS A 301 2.74 10.06 4.19
C CYS A 301 2.99 11.31 3.32
N GLU A 302 3.83 12.21 3.81
CA GLU A 302 4.13 13.53 3.23
C GLU A 302 5.50 13.61 2.55
N GLY A 303 6.24 12.48 2.47
CA GLY A 303 7.54 12.43 1.80
C GLY A 303 8.72 12.95 2.62
N ASP A 304 8.64 12.94 3.94
CA ASP A 304 9.73 13.45 4.79
C ASP A 304 11.07 12.76 4.48
N GLY A 305 11.08 11.43 4.35
CA GLY A 305 12.28 10.67 4.01
C GLY A 305 12.82 10.97 2.63
N LEU A 306 11.93 11.13 1.64
CA LEU A 306 12.30 11.53 0.28
C LEU A 306 13.01 12.89 0.28
N LEU A 307 12.43 13.89 0.93
CA LEU A 307 13.00 15.23 1.01
C LEU A 307 14.39 15.22 1.68
N MET A 308 14.51 14.52 2.81
CA MET A 308 15.79 14.39 3.51
C MET A 308 16.86 13.68 2.66
N ALA A 309 16.47 12.63 1.93
CA ALA A 309 17.40 11.90 1.06
C ALA A 309 17.83 12.74 -0.14
N MET A 310 16.92 13.54 -0.73
CA MET A 310 17.26 14.49 -1.79
C MET A 310 18.28 15.54 -1.33
N GLU A 311 18.16 16.06 -0.11
CA GLU A 311 19.09 17.04 0.45
C GLU A 311 20.51 16.49 0.57
N VAL A 312 20.69 15.19 0.78
CA VAL A 312 22.00 14.54 0.86
C VAL A 312 22.50 13.97 -0.47
N GLY A 313 21.77 14.20 -1.57
CA GLY A 313 22.20 13.86 -2.93
C GLY A 313 21.80 12.46 -3.41
N ALA A 314 20.79 11.84 -2.81
CA ALA A 314 20.27 10.55 -3.27
C ALA A 314 19.77 10.59 -4.71
N SER A 315 20.07 9.56 -5.48
CA SER A 315 19.44 9.32 -6.79
C SER A 315 18.01 8.81 -6.59
N LEU A 316 17.11 9.12 -7.53
CA LEU A 316 15.70 8.79 -7.45
C LEU A 316 15.30 7.79 -8.54
N GLY A 317 14.34 6.92 -8.24
CA GLY A 317 13.75 5.97 -9.18
C GLY A 317 12.25 5.83 -9.00
N ASN A 318 11.57 5.33 -10.01
CA ASN A 318 10.12 5.03 -10.05
C ASN A 318 9.19 6.22 -9.69
N MET A 319 9.67 7.44 -9.73
CA MET A 319 8.94 8.63 -9.25
C MET A 319 7.54 8.84 -9.90
N PRO A 320 7.31 8.49 -11.18
CA PRO A 320 5.98 8.63 -11.79
C PRO A 320 4.95 7.60 -11.32
N ASN A 321 5.37 6.54 -10.61
CA ASN A 321 4.53 5.42 -10.27
C ASN A 321 4.06 5.43 -8.81
N ALA A 322 2.95 4.73 -8.61
CA ALA A 322 2.36 4.52 -7.29
C ALA A 322 1.66 3.14 -7.24
N TRP A 323 1.32 2.69 -6.06
CA TRP A 323 0.45 1.54 -5.82
C TRP A 323 -1.01 1.99 -5.98
N TRP A 324 -1.48 2.00 -7.23
CA TRP A 324 -2.77 2.55 -7.60
C TRP A 324 -3.94 1.80 -6.97
N MET A 325 -4.98 2.52 -6.58
CA MET A 325 -6.19 1.98 -5.98
C MET A 325 -7.37 2.89 -6.31
N MET A 326 -8.51 2.29 -6.62
CA MET A 326 -9.76 3.02 -6.82
C MET A 326 -10.31 3.49 -5.48
N SER A 327 -10.64 4.76 -5.36
CA SER A 327 -11.29 5.32 -4.19
C SER A 327 -12.53 6.11 -4.58
N SER A 328 -13.48 6.27 -3.65
CA SER A 328 -14.62 7.16 -3.86
C SER A 328 -14.20 8.61 -3.59
N GLN A 329 -15.01 9.57 -4.05
CA GLN A 329 -14.83 10.97 -3.66
C GLN A 329 -15.21 11.24 -2.19
N GLU A 330 -15.91 10.30 -1.55
CA GLU A 330 -16.35 10.47 -0.17
C GLU A 330 -15.24 10.15 0.81
N MET A 331 -15.08 11.00 1.80
CA MET A 331 -14.11 10.83 2.87
C MET A 331 -14.81 10.41 4.15
N VAL A 332 -14.27 9.40 4.81
CA VAL A 332 -14.77 8.96 6.14
C VAL A 332 -13.82 9.42 7.23
N ALA A 333 -14.39 9.83 8.36
CA ALA A 333 -13.60 10.19 9.54
C ALA A 333 -12.78 8.98 9.98
N HIS A 334 -11.49 9.16 10.05
CA HIS A 334 -10.57 8.20 10.63
C HIS A 334 -10.24 8.65 12.05
N GLY A 335 -10.19 7.75 13.03
CA GLY A 335 -10.01 8.05 14.46
C GLY A 335 -8.88 8.99 14.88
N ARG A 336 -8.25 9.65 13.92
CA ARG A 336 -7.16 10.64 14.05
C ARG A 336 -7.59 12.09 13.84
N GLY A 337 -8.89 12.37 13.69
CA GLY A 337 -9.39 13.69 13.35
C GLY A 337 -9.15 14.12 11.89
N LYS A 338 -8.54 13.25 11.06
CA LYS A 338 -8.41 13.41 9.61
C LYS A 338 -9.32 12.40 8.91
N ALA A 339 -9.72 12.68 7.68
CA ALA A 339 -10.55 11.80 6.88
C ALA A 339 -9.70 11.07 5.82
N ASN A 340 -10.11 9.86 5.46
CA ASN A 340 -9.54 9.07 4.36
C ASN A 340 -10.60 8.76 3.33
N TYR A 341 -10.19 8.62 2.08
CA TYR A 341 -11.05 8.17 1.00
C TYR A 341 -11.43 6.69 1.18
N LEU A 342 -12.69 6.34 0.85
CA LEU A 342 -13.15 4.95 0.84
C LEU A 342 -12.57 4.19 -0.35
N ILE A 343 -12.11 2.98 -0.11
CA ILE A 343 -11.68 2.07 -1.19
C ILE A 343 -12.92 1.53 -1.92
N GLY A 344 -12.91 1.62 -3.25
CA GLY A 344 -13.94 1.07 -4.14
C GLY A 344 -13.48 -0.21 -4.85
N ASN A 345 -12.97 -1.21 -4.12
CA ASN A 345 -12.44 -2.42 -4.74
C ASN A 345 -13.54 -3.48 -4.98
N GLN A 346 -14.34 -3.79 -3.98
CA GLN A 346 -15.39 -4.81 -4.12
C GLN A 346 -16.56 -4.31 -4.99
N GLU A 347 -16.82 -3.02 -4.96
CA GLU A 347 -17.92 -2.38 -5.70
C GLU A 347 -17.81 -2.57 -7.21
N ARG A 348 -16.60 -2.74 -7.74
CA ARG A 348 -16.34 -2.92 -9.17
C ARG A 348 -16.17 -4.37 -9.61
N THR A 349 -15.88 -5.30 -8.67
CA THR A 349 -15.56 -6.70 -9.01
C THR A 349 -16.76 -7.63 -8.93
N ARG A 350 -17.82 -7.25 -8.21
CA ARG A 350 -19.03 -8.04 -8.05
C ARG A 350 -19.92 -7.97 -9.30
N PRO A 351 -20.73 -9.02 -9.61
CA PRO A 351 -21.65 -8.99 -10.75
C PRO A 351 -22.71 -7.89 -10.60
N GLY A 352 -23.08 -7.26 -11.71
CA GLY A 352 -24.04 -6.16 -11.74
C GLY A 352 -23.43 -4.77 -11.47
N SER A 353 -22.15 -4.60 -11.74
CA SER A 353 -21.46 -3.31 -11.69
C SER A 353 -20.63 -3.07 -12.95
N ILE A 354 -20.49 -1.79 -13.37
CA ILE A 354 -19.55 -1.35 -14.41
C ILE A 354 -18.89 -0.06 -14.01
N LEU A 355 -17.73 0.24 -14.61
CA LEU A 355 -17.09 1.55 -14.56
C LEU A 355 -17.29 2.29 -15.88
N VAL A 356 -17.74 3.54 -15.81
CA VAL A 356 -17.90 4.40 -16.97
C VAL A 356 -17.13 5.69 -16.80
N ASN A 357 -16.51 6.17 -17.89
CA ASN A 357 -15.79 7.42 -17.96
C ASN A 357 -16.73 8.60 -18.30
N ARG A 358 -16.16 9.80 -18.44
CA ARG A 358 -16.91 11.00 -18.79
C ARG A 358 -17.59 10.97 -20.17
N SER A 359 -17.25 10.00 -21.02
CA SER A 359 -17.93 9.76 -22.29
C SER A 359 -19.05 8.72 -22.15
N ALA A 360 -19.47 8.39 -20.95
CA ALA A 360 -20.48 7.38 -20.63
C ALA A 360 -20.16 5.97 -21.18
N ARG A 361 -18.88 5.65 -21.39
CA ARG A 361 -18.40 4.36 -21.94
C ARG A 361 -17.58 3.60 -20.88
N ARG A 362 -17.68 2.26 -20.92
CA ARG A 362 -16.71 1.39 -20.22
C ARG A 362 -15.32 1.63 -20.80
N PHE A 363 -14.28 1.42 -20.04
CA PHE A 363 -12.91 1.73 -20.46
C PHE A 363 -11.88 0.70 -20.01
N ALA A 364 -12.27 -0.33 -19.27
CA ALA A 364 -11.40 -1.39 -18.79
C ALA A 364 -12.20 -2.61 -18.31
N ASN A 365 -11.52 -3.75 -18.11
CA ASN A 365 -12.01 -4.84 -17.28
C ASN A 365 -12.07 -4.38 -15.83
N GLU A 366 -13.26 -4.22 -15.29
CA GLU A 366 -13.46 -3.73 -13.92
C GLU A 366 -12.96 -4.69 -12.84
N ALA A 367 -12.87 -5.98 -13.15
CA ALA A 367 -12.45 -7.00 -12.20
C ALA A 367 -10.93 -7.23 -12.17
N VAL A 368 -10.17 -6.65 -13.09
CA VAL A 368 -8.69 -6.73 -13.08
C VAL A 368 -8.10 -6.18 -11.78
N SER A 369 -6.83 -6.50 -11.50
CA SER A 369 -6.16 -5.96 -10.30
C SER A 369 -6.23 -4.42 -10.27
N TYR A 370 -6.48 -3.88 -9.08
CA TYR A 370 -6.65 -2.44 -8.92
C TYR A 370 -5.43 -1.62 -9.37
N ASN A 371 -4.23 -2.16 -9.23
CA ASN A 371 -3.01 -1.48 -9.64
C ASN A 371 -2.92 -1.31 -11.16
N ALA A 372 -3.42 -2.29 -11.92
CA ALA A 372 -3.44 -2.24 -13.38
C ALA A 372 -4.38 -1.16 -13.94
N LEU A 373 -5.38 -0.72 -13.17
CA LEU A 373 -6.30 0.34 -13.58
C LEU A 373 -5.67 1.75 -13.50
N GLY A 374 -4.63 1.94 -12.68
CA GLY A 374 -4.00 3.25 -12.53
C GLY A 374 -3.54 3.89 -13.84
N PRO A 375 -2.68 3.21 -14.63
CA PRO A 375 -2.26 3.71 -15.94
C PRO A 375 -3.43 3.98 -16.89
N VAL A 376 -4.49 3.18 -16.83
CA VAL A 376 -5.70 3.36 -17.68
C VAL A 376 -6.44 4.66 -17.35
N LEU A 377 -6.48 5.06 -16.06
CA LEU A 377 -7.09 6.32 -15.65
C LEU A 377 -6.35 7.54 -16.20
N HIS A 378 -5.03 7.41 -16.43
CA HIS A 378 -4.18 8.49 -16.90
C HIS A 378 -4.01 8.52 -18.42
N ASN A 379 -4.95 7.92 -19.17
CA ASN A 379 -4.99 8.05 -20.62
C ASN A 379 -5.36 9.51 -21.00
N PHE A 380 -4.42 10.24 -21.61
CA PHE A 380 -4.54 11.65 -21.96
C PHE A 380 -4.98 11.82 -23.41
N ASP A 381 -5.96 12.68 -23.63
CA ASP A 381 -6.45 13.06 -24.96
C ASP A 381 -5.85 14.42 -25.36
N GLU A 382 -5.06 14.43 -26.40
CA GLU A 382 -4.40 15.62 -26.94
C GLU A 382 -5.37 16.64 -27.56
N ASN A 383 -6.58 16.22 -27.97
CA ASN A 383 -7.56 17.13 -28.57
C ASN A 383 -8.32 17.95 -27.50
N THR A 384 -8.64 17.28 -26.39
CA THR A 384 -9.34 17.92 -25.26
C THR A 384 -8.38 18.46 -24.21
N HIS A 385 -7.09 18.13 -24.31
CA HIS A 385 -6.05 18.43 -23.31
C HIS A 385 -6.47 17.99 -21.90
N ASP A 386 -7.05 16.79 -21.78
CA ASP A 386 -7.54 16.26 -20.52
C ASP A 386 -7.48 14.72 -20.49
N TYR A 387 -7.71 14.14 -19.31
CA TYR A 387 -7.71 12.68 -19.12
C TYR A 387 -9.07 12.10 -19.52
N VAL A 388 -9.07 11.15 -20.47
CA VAL A 388 -10.30 10.55 -21.02
C VAL A 388 -11.13 9.83 -19.95
N ASN A 389 -10.44 9.14 -19.04
CA ASN A 389 -11.06 8.28 -18.04
C ASN A 389 -11.21 8.94 -16.66
N LEU A 390 -11.04 10.27 -16.57
CA LEU A 390 -11.27 11.05 -15.34
C LEU A 390 -12.18 12.24 -15.62
N PRO A 391 -13.21 12.49 -14.81
CA PRO A 391 -13.73 11.62 -13.76
C PRO A 391 -14.39 10.35 -14.30
N TYR A 392 -14.63 9.38 -13.42
CA TYR A 392 -15.34 8.15 -13.74
C TYR A 392 -16.29 7.75 -12.61
N TRP A 393 -17.20 6.84 -12.90
CA TRP A 393 -18.23 6.41 -11.96
C TRP A 393 -18.36 4.89 -11.94
N VAL A 394 -18.64 4.32 -10.76
CA VAL A 394 -19.17 2.98 -10.67
C VAL A 394 -20.70 3.04 -10.75
N ILE A 395 -21.28 2.25 -11.64
CA ILE A 395 -22.73 2.12 -11.87
C ILE A 395 -23.18 0.76 -11.36
N VAL A 396 -24.26 0.72 -10.58
CA VAL A 396 -24.94 -0.49 -10.10
C VAL A 396 -26.44 -0.31 -10.13
N ASP A 397 -27.19 -1.41 -9.96
CA ASP A 397 -28.66 -1.38 -9.83
C ASP A 397 -29.14 -1.85 -8.44
N SER A 398 -30.47 -1.89 -8.25
CA SER A 398 -31.09 -2.33 -7.00
C SER A 398 -30.86 -3.82 -6.70
N ARG A 399 -30.64 -4.66 -7.69
CA ARG A 399 -30.27 -6.08 -7.50
C ARG A 399 -28.91 -6.19 -6.84
N TYR A 400 -27.93 -5.40 -7.31
CA TYR A 400 -26.61 -5.30 -6.69
C TYR A 400 -26.71 -4.91 -5.21
N THR A 401 -27.37 -3.79 -4.92
CA THR A 401 -27.46 -3.26 -3.55
C THR A 401 -28.29 -4.11 -2.60
N SER A 402 -29.18 -4.96 -3.14
CA SER A 402 -29.94 -5.95 -2.36
C SER A 402 -29.05 -7.08 -1.85
N LYS A 403 -28.05 -7.51 -2.63
CA LYS A 403 -27.18 -8.64 -2.30
C LYS A 403 -25.84 -8.20 -1.69
N TYR A 404 -25.27 -7.12 -2.16
CA TYR A 404 -23.92 -6.69 -1.78
C TYR A 404 -23.92 -5.37 -1.02
N ARG A 405 -22.91 -5.21 -0.19
CA ARG A 405 -22.59 -3.89 0.37
C ARG A 405 -22.21 -2.94 -0.77
N PHE A 406 -22.71 -1.72 -0.70
CA PHE A 406 -22.32 -0.65 -1.60
C PHE A 406 -21.74 0.51 -0.79
N PHE A 407 -20.41 0.59 -0.73
CA PHE A 407 -19.63 1.47 0.15
C PHE A 407 -20.06 1.38 1.63
N THR A 408 -20.73 2.40 2.15
CA THR A 408 -21.20 2.44 3.55
C THR A 408 -22.56 1.79 3.77
N ALA A 409 -23.33 1.55 2.69
CA ALA A 409 -24.66 0.93 2.80
C ALA A 409 -24.55 -0.59 2.91
N SER A 410 -25.23 -1.18 3.88
CA SER A 410 -25.34 -2.63 4.07
C SER A 410 -26.20 -3.28 2.97
N PRO A 411 -26.05 -4.58 2.70
CA PRO A 411 -26.93 -5.30 1.77
C PRO A 411 -28.41 -5.09 2.13
N GLY A 412 -29.24 -4.77 1.13
CA GLY A 412 -30.66 -4.49 1.29
C GLY A 412 -31.01 -3.07 1.74
N ALA A 413 -30.03 -2.24 2.09
CA ALA A 413 -30.27 -0.85 2.48
C ALA A 413 -30.29 0.15 1.30
N GLY A 414 -30.10 -0.34 0.07
CA GLY A 414 -29.94 0.51 -1.11
C GLY A 414 -28.53 1.08 -1.24
N ALA A 415 -28.41 2.34 -1.63
CA ALA A 415 -27.15 3.05 -1.76
C ALA A 415 -26.96 4.09 -0.65
N PRO A 416 -25.72 4.57 -0.39
CA PRO A 416 -25.50 5.70 0.52
C PRO A 416 -26.23 6.97 0.04
N ASP A 417 -26.63 7.84 0.98
CA ASP A 417 -27.35 9.09 0.67
C ASP A 417 -26.58 10.05 -0.27
N TRP A 418 -25.26 9.92 -0.33
CA TRP A 418 -24.39 10.70 -1.21
C TRP A 418 -24.21 10.08 -2.60
N ALA A 419 -24.74 8.86 -2.86
CA ALA A 419 -24.79 8.29 -4.19
C ALA A 419 -25.89 8.96 -5.03
N VAL A 420 -25.63 9.12 -6.33
CA VAL A 420 -26.64 9.58 -7.28
C VAL A 420 -27.57 8.41 -7.60
N SER A 421 -28.89 8.64 -7.59
CA SER A 421 -29.89 7.62 -7.93
C SER A 421 -30.88 8.10 -8.99
N ALA A 422 -31.40 7.16 -9.80
CA ALA A 422 -32.42 7.42 -10.81
C ALA A 422 -33.26 6.16 -11.11
N GLU A 423 -34.44 6.36 -11.69
CA GLU A 423 -35.34 5.28 -12.09
C GLU A 423 -34.99 4.71 -13.48
N THR A 424 -34.26 5.44 -14.31
CA THR A 424 -33.75 4.97 -15.60
C THR A 424 -32.26 5.25 -15.76
N ILE A 425 -31.61 4.53 -16.63
CA ILE A 425 -30.18 4.72 -16.94
C ILE A 425 -29.93 6.07 -17.62
N GLU A 426 -30.86 6.50 -18.48
CA GLU A 426 -30.78 7.82 -19.14
C GLU A 426 -30.86 8.95 -18.11
N GLU A 427 -31.82 8.89 -17.19
CA GLU A 427 -31.96 9.87 -16.13
C GLU A 427 -30.71 9.89 -15.23
N LEU A 428 -30.12 8.70 -14.94
CA LEU A 428 -28.88 8.61 -14.19
C LEU A 428 -27.75 9.33 -14.93
N GLY A 429 -27.59 9.08 -16.22
CA GLY A 429 -26.60 9.75 -17.06
C GLY A 429 -26.75 11.27 -17.02
N ASP A 430 -27.97 11.78 -17.21
CA ASP A 430 -28.26 13.22 -17.18
C ASP A 430 -27.91 13.84 -15.80
N LYS A 431 -28.24 13.16 -14.70
CA LYS A 431 -27.88 13.60 -13.33
C LYS A 431 -26.38 13.65 -13.09
N LEU A 432 -25.62 12.79 -13.76
CA LEU A 432 -24.15 12.77 -13.69
C LEU A 432 -23.49 13.80 -14.63
N GLY A 433 -24.26 14.47 -15.49
CA GLY A 433 -23.74 15.35 -16.53
C GLY A 433 -23.12 14.59 -17.71
N LEU A 434 -23.54 13.34 -17.90
CA LEU A 434 -23.17 12.48 -19.01
C LEU A 434 -24.27 12.47 -20.08
N ASP A 435 -23.96 11.98 -21.28
CA ASP A 435 -24.97 11.67 -22.27
C ASP A 435 -25.76 10.41 -21.85
N GLY A 436 -27.01 10.60 -21.39
CA GLY A 436 -27.86 9.53 -20.89
C GLY A 436 -28.16 8.46 -21.92
N ALA A 437 -28.32 8.82 -23.22
CA ALA A 437 -28.55 7.85 -24.27
C ALA A 437 -27.30 6.98 -24.52
N VAL A 438 -26.11 7.58 -24.48
CA VAL A 438 -24.84 6.84 -24.59
C VAL A 438 -24.63 5.91 -23.40
N LEU A 439 -25.01 6.35 -22.19
CA LEU A 439 -24.93 5.50 -20.99
C LEU A 439 -25.87 4.30 -21.12
N HIS A 440 -27.09 4.52 -21.55
CA HIS A 440 -28.07 3.46 -21.81
C HIS A 440 -27.54 2.43 -22.82
N GLU A 441 -27.03 2.90 -23.97
CA GLU A 441 -26.40 2.04 -24.97
C GLU A 441 -25.24 1.20 -24.39
N THR A 442 -24.43 1.80 -23.54
CA THR A 442 -23.29 1.14 -22.88
C THR A 442 -23.77 0.01 -21.95
N VAL A 443 -24.79 0.29 -21.13
CA VAL A 443 -25.38 -0.72 -20.22
C VAL A 443 -26.06 -1.84 -21.00
N GLU A 444 -26.83 -1.52 -22.06
CA GLU A 444 -27.50 -2.55 -22.87
C GLU A 444 -26.51 -3.46 -23.60
N ARG A 445 -25.39 -2.91 -24.10
CA ARG A 445 -24.33 -3.72 -24.71
C ARG A 445 -23.70 -4.67 -23.68
N PHE A 446 -23.38 -4.17 -22.48
CA PHE A 446 -22.89 -5.00 -21.39
C PHE A 446 -23.92 -6.09 -20.99
N ASN A 447 -25.20 -5.73 -20.88
CA ASN A 447 -26.27 -6.67 -20.58
C ASN A 447 -26.43 -7.76 -21.66
N ALA A 448 -26.23 -7.42 -22.93
CA ALA A 448 -26.22 -8.39 -24.03
C ALA A 448 -25.06 -9.38 -23.89
N ASP A 449 -23.88 -8.90 -23.55
CA ASP A 449 -22.69 -9.72 -23.27
C ASP A 449 -22.94 -10.65 -22.06
N VAL A 450 -23.53 -10.16 -20.98
CA VAL A 450 -23.91 -10.97 -19.81
C VAL A 450 -24.86 -12.09 -20.21
N ARG A 451 -25.90 -11.80 -21.04
CA ARG A 451 -26.84 -12.83 -21.54
C ARG A 451 -26.15 -13.84 -22.45
N ALA A 452 -25.09 -13.44 -23.15
CA ALA A 452 -24.27 -14.33 -23.99
C ALA A 452 -23.21 -15.12 -23.17
N GLY A 453 -23.06 -14.83 -21.89
CA GLY A 453 -22.11 -15.48 -20.98
C GLY A 453 -20.66 -15.08 -21.18
N ARG A 454 -20.38 -13.90 -21.74
CA ARG A 454 -19.02 -13.42 -21.96
C ARG A 454 -18.99 -11.91 -22.15
N ASP A 455 -18.04 -11.22 -21.49
CA ASP A 455 -17.70 -9.82 -21.79
C ASP A 455 -16.81 -9.76 -23.04
N THR A 456 -17.38 -9.31 -24.17
CA THR A 456 -16.66 -9.26 -25.45
C THR A 456 -15.80 -8.01 -25.60
N GLU A 457 -15.98 -7.00 -24.73
CA GLU A 457 -15.30 -5.71 -24.82
C GLU A 457 -13.95 -5.72 -24.08
N PHE A 458 -13.92 -6.29 -22.88
CA PHE A 458 -12.72 -6.29 -22.02
C PHE A 458 -12.34 -7.65 -21.44
N GLY A 459 -13.10 -8.72 -21.73
CA GLY A 459 -12.80 -10.08 -21.24
C GLY A 459 -12.96 -10.24 -19.73
N ARG A 460 -13.83 -9.45 -19.08
CA ARG A 460 -14.10 -9.56 -17.65
C ARG A 460 -14.63 -10.94 -17.29
N GLY A 461 -13.99 -11.61 -16.35
CA GLY A 461 -14.31 -12.98 -15.94
C GLY A 461 -13.50 -14.06 -16.65
N ASP A 462 -12.66 -13.73 -17.63
CA ASP A 462 -11.78 -14.68 -18.31
C ASP A 462 -10.56 -15.06 -17.44
N ALA A 463 -10.11 -14.17 -16.53
CA ALA A 463 -8.96 -14.42 -15.65
C ALA A 463 -9.37 -15.06 -14.31
N THR A 464 -8.48 -15.90 -13.76
CA THR A 464 -8.66 -16.49 -12.42
C THR A 464 -8.78 -15.40 -11.33
N TYR A 465 -7.98 -14.34 -11.44
CA TYR A 465 -8.02 -13.22 -10.52
C TYR A 465 -9.39 -12.50 -10.50
N ASP A 466 -9.99 -12.28 -11.67
CA ASP A 466 -11.32 -11.64 -11.78
C ASP A 466 -12.36 -12.45 -10.99
N ASN A 467 -12.35 -13.76 -11.18
CA ASN A 467 -13.30 -14.69 -10.55
C ASN A 467 -13.03 -14.89 -9.05
N PHE A 468 -11.79 -14.70 -8.59
CA PHE A 468 -11.44 -14.85 -7.18
C PHE A 468 -12.18 -13.83 -6.30
N TRP A 469 -12.24 -12.56 -6.72
CA TRP A 469 -12.94 -11.48 -6.02
C TRP A 469 -14.43 -11.39 -6.35
N GLY A 470 -14.88 -12.19 -7.30
CA GLY A 470 -16.29 -12.28 -7.71
C GLY A 470 -17.18 -12.93 -6.65
N ASP A 471 -18.45 -13.11 -6.98
CA ASP A 471 -19.42 -13.81 -6.15
C ASP A 471 -19.27 -15.33 -6.31
N ARG A 472 -18.98 -16.01 -5.23
CA ARG A 472 -18.72 -17.47 -5.20
C ARG A 472 -19.97 -18.33 -5.29
N ASP A 473 -21.15 -17.73 -5.14
CA ASP A 473 -22.43 -18.42 -5.35
C ASP A 473 -22.69 -18.70 -6.83
N PHE A 474 -21.90 -18.11 -7.73
CA PHE A 474 -22.01 -18.29 -9.17
C PHE A 474 -20.78 -19.01 -9.75
N GLU A 475 -20.97 -19.61 -10.93
CA GLU A 475 -19.87 -20.11 -11.75
C GLU A 475 -19.30 -18.99 -12.64
N ALA A 476 -18.02 -19.11 -13.04
CA ALA A 476 -17.43 -18.20 -13.99
C ALA A 476 -18.15 -18.24 -15.36
N PRO A 477 -18.29 -17.12 -16.04
CA PRO A 477 -17.83 -15.77 -15.71
C PRO A 477 -18.82 -14.98 -14.83
N TYR A 478 -19.99 -15.53 -14.48
CA TYR A 478 -21.06 -14.88 -13.74
C TYR A 478 -20.66 -14.51 -12.29
N ARG A 479 -19.50 -14.95 -11.85
CA ARG A 479 -18.90 -14.47 -10.60
C ARG A 479 -18.65 -12.97 -10.62
N THR A 480 -18.39 -12.41 -11.80
CA THR A 480 -18.05 -10.99 -11.94
C THR A 480 -18.93 -10.23 -12.92
N ILE A 481 -19.60 -10.89 -13.86
CA ILE A 481 -20.53 -10.25 -14.77
C ILE A 481 -21.98 -10.53 -14.35
N GLY A 482 -22.85 -9.51 -14.40
CA GLY A 482 -24.26 -9.63 -14.04
C GLY A 482 -25.04 -8.48 -14.64
N LEU A 483 -26.34 -8.71 -14.86
CA LEU A 483 -27.23 -7.70 -15.46
C LEU A 483 -27.35 -6.45 -14.60
N ILE A 484 -27.48 -5.31 -15.27
CA ILE A 484 -27.83 -4.00 -14.70
C ILE A 484 -29.14 -3.58 -15.37
N ASP A 485 -30.26 -4.06 -14.85
CA ASP A 485 -31.59 -3.90 -15.50
C ASP A 485 -32.74 -3.72 -14.51
N GLN A 486 -32.46 -3.49 -13.21
CA GLN A 486 -33.49 -3.36 -12.18
C GLN A 486 -33.37 -2.02 -11.45
N ALA A 487 -34.33 -1.12 -11.71
CA ALA A 487 -34.42 0.16 -11.01
C ALA A 487 -34.61 0.00 -9.49
N PRO A 488 -34.24 1.00 -8.66
CA PRO A 488 -33.45 2.18 -9.04
C PRO A 488 -32.00 1.83 -9.36
N PHE A 489 -31.39 2.69 -10.19
CA PHE A 489 -29.97 2.64 -10.55
C PHE A 489 -29.19 3.65 -9.72
N TYR A 490 -27.92 3.32 -9.43
CA TYR A 490 -27.07 4.13 -8.57
C TYR A 490 -25.70 4.36 -9.20
N ALA A 491 -25.14 5.53 -8.91
CA ALA A 491 -23.79 5.89 -9.32
C ALA A 491 -23.00 6.53 -8.18
N VAL A 492 -21.72 6.17 -8.09
CA VAL A 492 -20.76 6.84 -7.23
C VAL A 492 -19.57 7.32 -8.06
N LYS A 493 -19.22 8.60 -7.92
CA LYS A 493 -18.03 9.16 -8.54
C LYS A 493 -16.79 8.59 -7.86
N MET A 494 -15.83 8.20 -8.70
CA MET A 494 -14.58 7.59 -8.26
C MET A 494 -13.39 8.52 -8.51
N GLU A 495 -12.35 8.33 -7.73
CA GLU A 495 -11.10 9.09 -7.76
C GLU A 495 -9.91 8.20 -8.12
N ALA A 496 -8.90 8.79 -8.74
CA ALA A 496 -7.61 8.14 -8.91
C ALA A 496 -6.89 8.15 -7.55
N GLY A 497 -6.93 7.03 -6.86
CA GLY A 497 -6.35 6.85 -5.54
C GLY A 497 -5.09 6.01 -5.54
N VAL A 498 -4.41 5.98 -4.40
CA VAL A 498 -3.22 5.16 -4.19
C VAL A 498 -3.19 4.58 -2.77
N LEU A 499 -2.63 3.38 -2.64
CA LEU A 499 -2.24 2.80 -1.34
C LEU A 499 -0.96 3.46 -0.80
N GLY A 500 -0.16 4.04 -1.68
CA GLY A 500 1.09 4.73 -1.44
C GLY A 500 1.85 4.95 -2.73
N THR A 501 2.86 5.82 -2.71
CA THR A 501 3.80 5.95 -3.83
C THR A 501 4.83 4.81 -3.82
N CYS A 502 5.45 4.50 -4.95
CA CYS A 502 6.51 3.50 -5.05
C CYS A 502 7.82 4.06 -5.61
N GLY A 503 7.86 5.37 -5.82
CA GLY A 503 9.05 6.12 -6.15
C GLY A 503 9.75 6.68 -4.93
N GLY A 504 11.07 6.83 -5.01
CA GLY A 504 11.90 7.36 -3.92
C GLY A 504 13.40 7.24 -4.20
N PRO A 505 14.24 7.43 -3.18
CA PRO A 505 15.66 7.14 -3.25
C PRO A 505 15.94 5.73 -3.78
N ARG A 506 16.88 5.62 -4.71
CA ARG A 506 17.41 4.33 -5.14
C ARG A 506 18.31 3.76 -4.05
N ALA A 507 18.32 2.44 -3.95
CA ALA A 507 19.21 1.71 -3.07
C ALA A 507 19.98 0.63 -3.85
N ASN A 508 21.05 0.11 -3.25
CA ASN A 508 21.71 -1.10 -3.69
C ASN A 508 21.08 -2.34 -3.01
N GLU A 509 21.62 -3.53 -3.30
CA GLU A 509 21.21 -4.83 -2.76
C GLU A 509 21.32 -4.96 -1.21
N HIS A 510 22.01 -4.01 -0.59
CA HIS A 510 22.16 -3.90 0.86
C HIS A 510 21.20 -2.86 1.48
N ALA A 511 20.24 -2.35 0.70
CA ALA A 511 19.32 -1.27 1.08
C ALA A 511 20.03 0.07 1.39
N GLN A 512 21.31 0.24 1.05
CA GLN A 512 22.00 1.52 1.19
C GLN A 512 21.52 2.49 0.10
N VAL A 513 21.19 3.71 0.48
CA VAL A 513 20.85 4.78 -0.47
C VAL A 513 22.06 5.07 -1.35
N ILE A 514 21.84 5.18 -2.67
CA ILE A 514 22.89 5.50 -3.65
C ILE A 514 22.72 6.89 -4.26
N ASP A 515 23.84 7.52 -4.60
CA ASP A 515 23.88 8.79 -5.33
C ASP A 515 23.73 8.60 -6.85
N TRP A 516 23.79 9.68 -7.62
CA TRP A 516 23.70 9.66 -9.09
C TRP A 516 24.90 9.00 -9.79
N ASN A 517 25.98 8.70 -9.06
CA ASN A 517 27.13 7.93 -9.53
C ASN A 517 27.05 6.46 -9.13
N ASN A 518 25.91 6.00 -8.61
CA ASN A 518 25.69 4.68 -8.02
C ASN A 518 26.62 4.37 -6.83
N LYS A 519 27.14 5.38 -6.15
CA LYS A 519 27.93 5.22 -4.93
C LYS A 519 27.00 5.25 -3.71
N ALA A 520 27.19 4.32 -2.78
CA ALA A 520 26.43 4.30 -1.52
C ALA A 520 26.72 5.57 -0.69
N ILE A 521 25.66 6.18 -0.17
CA ILE A 521 25.73 7.23 0.84
C ILE A 521 25.93 6.53 2.18
N GLU A 522 27.15 6.57 2.70
CA GLU A 522 27.52 5.86 3.92
C GLU A 522 26.61 6.23 5.11
N GLY A 523 26.21 5.22 5.88
CA GLY A 523 25.34 5.39 7.05
C GLY A 523 23.88 5.69 6.74
N LEU A 524 23.43 5.61 5.48
CA LEU A 524 22.05 5.87 5.09
C LEU A 524 21.43 4.66 4.36
N TYR A 525 20.28 4.23 4.86
CA TYR A 525 19.48 3.10 4.34
C TYR A 525 18.06 3.55 4.05
N VAL A 526 17.38 2.83 3.14
CA VAL A 526 15.97 3.10 2.82
C VAL A 526 15.21 1.80 2.56
N CYS A 527 13.93 1.77 2.94
CA CYS A 527 13.01 0.67 2.69
C CYS A 527 11.56 1.15 2.60
N SER A 528 10.62 0.26 2.37
CA SER A 528 9.18 0.54 2.25
C SER A 528 8.82 1.42 1.05
N ASN A 529 7.65 2.07 1.10
CA ASN A 529 7.22 3.06 0.10
C ASN A 529 8.08 4.35 0.09
N ALA A 530 9.03 4.49 1.01
CA ALA A 530 10.02 5.56 0.97
C ALA A 530 11.14 5.30 -0.05
N MET A 531 11.28 4.06 -0.53
CA MET A 531 12.30 3.59 -1.46
C MET A 531 11.76 3.50 -2.89
N SER A 532 12.62 3.69 -3.88
CA SER A 532 12.33 3.21 -5.25
C SER A 532 12.12 1.69 -5.21
N SER A 533 10.89 1.25 -5.54
CA SER A 533 10.50 -0.16 -5.40
C SER A 533 11.42 -1.10 -6.18
N PRO A 534 11.90 -2.20 -5.58
CA PRO A 534 12.71 -3.21 -6.28
C PRO A 534 11.95 -3.92 -7.40
N THR A 535 10.61 -3.94 -7.34
CA THR A 535 9.75 -4.52 -8.40
C THR A 535 9.35 -3.50 -9.47
N ALA A 536 10.03 -2.35 -9.57
CA ALA A 536 9.79 -1.30 -10.56
C ALA A 536 8.32 -0.82 -10.64
N GLY A 537 7.55 -0.92 -9.55
CA GLY A 537 6.12 -0.59 -9.51
C GLY A 537 5.19 -1.71 -9.98
N VAL A 538 5.71 -2.90 -10.29
CA VAL A 538 4.91 -4.09 -10.54
C VAL A 538 4.31 -4.58 -9.21
N TYR A 539 2.99 -4.72 -9.18
CA TYR A 539 2.26 -5.30 -8.06
C TYR A 539 2.02 -6.78 -8.33
N GLY A 540 2.95 -7.65 -7.93
CA GLY A 540 2.94 -9.07 -8.31
C GLY A 540 1.74 -9.85 -7.78
N GLY A 541 1.32 -9.60 -6.54
CA GLY A 541 0.21 -10.27 -5.88
C GLY A 541 -0.20 -9.56 -4.60
N ALA A 542 -1.14 -10.12 -3.85
CA ALA A 542 -1.55 -9.53 -2.57
C ALA A 542 -0.37 -9.44 -1.59
N GLY A 543 -0.05 -8.22 -1.20
CA GLY A 543 1.15 -7.95 -0.39
C GLY A 543 2.37 -7.48 -1.18
N GLY A 544 2.23 -7.19 -2.48
CA GLY A 544 3.31 -6.69 -3.34
C GLY A 544 3.93 -5.36 -2.92
N THR A 545 3.35 -4.66 -1.96
CA THR A 545 3.95 -3.50 -1.27
C THR A 545 4.70 -3.90 0.00
N LEU A 546 4.05 -4.70 0.85
CA LEU A 546 4.60 -5.07 2.17
C LEU A 546 5.74 -6.07 2.04
N GLY A 547 5.61 -7.07 1.17
CA GLY A 547 6.64 -8.08 0.95
C GLY A 547 8.00 -7.46 0.63
N PRO A 548 8.15 -6.79 -0.52
CA PRO A 548 9.42 -6.14 -0.89
C PRO A 548 9.85 -5.08 0.14
N GLY A 549 8.92 -4.25 0.62
CA GLY A 549 9.23 -3.20 1.58
C GLY A 549 9.78 -3.70 2.90
N MET A 550 9.22 -4.78 3.46
CA MET A 550 9.68 -5.40 4.70
C MET A 550 10.96 -6.20 4.50
N THR A 551 11.13 -6.86 3.34
CA THR A 551 12.38 -7.54 2.98
C THR A 551 13.55 -6.56 2.95
N PHE A 552 13.38 -5.40 2.30
CA PHE A 552 14.40 -4.35 2.34
C PHE A 552 14.57 -3.73 3.73
N GLY A 553 13.53 -3.71 4.57
CA GLY A 553 13.66 -3.39 5.99
C GLY A 553 14.55 -4.38 6.74
N PHE A 554 14.35 -5.68 6.50
CA PHE A 554 15.18 -6.75 7.07
C PHE A 554 16.65 -6.64 6.62
N ILE A 555 16.88 -6.42 5.31
CA ILE A 555 18.22 -6.22 4.75
C ILE A 555 18.87 -4.99 5.38
N ALA A 556 18.18 -3.83 5.41
CA ALA A 556 18.69 -2.58 5.96
C ALA A 556 19.11 -2.72 7.43
N GLY A 557 18.22 -3.30 8.25
CA GLY A 557 18.51 -3.50 9.68
C GLY A 557 19.71 -4.42 9.92
N ARG A 558 19.74 -5.56 9.22
CA ARG A 558 20.85 -6.52 9.30
C ARG A 558 22.18 -5.89 8.85
N HIS A 559 22.20 -5.27 7.69
CA HIS A 559 23.42 -4.68 7.14
C HIS A 559 23.93 -3.51 8.00
N ALA A 560 23.04 -2.62 8.45
CA ALA A 560 23.42 -1.52 9.33
C ALA A 560 24.05 -2.02 10.64
N ALA A 561 23.46 -3.06 11.25
CA ALA A 561 23.99 -3.65 12.48
C ALA A 561 25.43 -4.16 12.37
N GLN A 562 25.81 -4.64 11.18
CA GLN A 562 27.13 -5.24 10.90
C GLN A 562 28.20 -4.23 10.52
N GLN A 563 27.84 -2.93 10.38
CA GLN A 563 28.84 -1.88 10.12
C GLN A 563 29.63 -1.54 11.39
N ASP A 564 30.88 -1.06 11.19
CA ASP A 564 31.78 -0.61 12.25
C ASP A 564 31.41 0.80 12.77
#